data_3de81fa749f4cd9c449cd56e84b71060
#
_entry.id   3de81fa749f4cd9c449cd56e84b71060
#
_cell.length_a   1.000
_cell.length_b   1.000
_cell.length_c   1.000
_cell.angle_alpha   90.00
_cell.angle_beta   90.00
_cell.angle_gamma   90.00
#
_symmetry.space_group_name_H-M   'P 1'
#
loop_
_entity.id
_entity.type
_entity.pdbx_description
1 polymer ?
#
loop_
_entity_poly.entity_id
_entity_poly.type
_entity_poly.pdbx_seq_one_letter_code
_entity_poly.pdbx_strand_id
1 'polypeptide(L)'
;MGKIKRADLDLIRCFAIIFVISVHGLSYVGFYELSNPSITLFVCHLIRVIVIICVPLFLILTGYLSAEKEYILSFKYLEKPFRLLAIYIVCALICSIPQFMRGEIKSFFVALFEFKAAPYAWYLAMYLGLYLMIPFLNEFIASKNGGGKSIFVLILLVTLPTVTNNCNFNSFEWWNGSKEQSSQLFPNYWDELYPIMYYMIGAFLKRNDAMANKLKKITLIIKH
;
A
#
# COMPACT_ATOMS: atom_id res chain seq x y z
N MET A 1 -15.31 -27.32 7.43
CA MET A 1 -13.88 -27.35 7.11
C MET A 1 -13.20 -26.18 7.81
N GLY A 2 -12.37 -26.46 8.85
CA GLY A 2 -11.63 -25.42 9.58
C GLY A 2 -10.65 -24.72 8.64
N LYS A 3 -10.63 -23.38 8.63
CA LYS A 3 -9.60 -22.61 7.93
C LYS A 3 -8.25 -23.00 8.51
N ILE A 4 -7.39 -23.61 7.70
CA ILE A 4 -5.97 -23.83 8.05
C ILE A 4 -5.40 -22.45 8.36
N LYS A 5 -5.06 -22.19 9.62
CA LYS A 5 -4.38 -20.95 10.03
C LYS A 5 -2.99 -20.97 9.38
N ARG A 6 -2.72 -20.01 8.54
CA ARG A 6 -1.42 -19.83 7.90
C ARG A 6 -0.57 -18.92 8.79
N ALA A 7 0.15 -19.53 9.71
CA ALA A 7 1.03 -18.81 10.64
C ALA A 7 2.06 -17.92 9.94
N ASP A 8 2.51 -18.32 8.75
CA ASP A 8 3.41 -17.56 7.89
C ASP A 8 2.82 -16.18 7.51
N LEU A 9 1.55 -16.13 7.11
CA LEU A 9 0.87 -14.89 6.73
C LEU A 9 0.56 -14.01 7.95
N ASP A 10 0.25 -14.62 9.08
CA ASP A 10 0.00 -13.89 10.33
C ASP A 10 1.31 -13.27 10.86
N LEU A 11 2.45 -13.96 10.70
CA LEU A 11 3.76 -13.42 11.03
C LEU A 11 4.09 -12.18 10.16
N ILE A 12 3.82 -12.22 8.86
CA ILE A 12 4.01 -11.06 7.97
C ILE A 12 3.15 -9.87 8.44
N ARG A 13 1.90 -10.10 8.87
CA ARG A 13 1.04 -9.05 9.44
C ARG A 13 1.64 -8.44 10.69
N CYS A 14 2.16 -9.27 11.60
CA CYS A 14 2.80 -8.80 12.82
C CYS A 14 3.99 -7.89 12.51
N PHE A 15 4.88 -8.31 11.60
CA PHE A 15 5.99 -7.45 11.16
C PHE A 15 5.52 -6.15 10.53
N ALA A 16 4.52 -6.22 9.63
CA ALA A 16 3.97 -5.02 9.00
C ALA A 16 3.41 -4.02 10.03
N ILE A 17 2.72 -4.50 11.08
CA ILE A 17 2.21 -3.65 12.17
C ILE A 17 3.36 -3.03 12.97
N ILE A 18 4.38 -3.83 13.35
CA ILE A 18 5.55 -3.33 14.05
C ILE A 18 6.25 -2.24 13.23
N PHE A 19 6.39 -2.44 11.93
CA PHE A 19 7.00 -1.46 11.02
C PHE A 19 6.17 -0.17 10.93
N VAL A 20 4.84 -0.25 10.88
CA VAL A 20 3.97 0.95 10.94
C VAL A 20 4.22 1.74 12.21
N ILE A 21 4.23 1.06 13.37
CA ILE A 21 4.50 1.72 14.66
C ILE A 21 5.88 2.37 14.65
N SER A 22 6.89 1.69 14.11
CA SER A 22 8.25 2.20 14.05
C SER A 22 8.40 3.42 13.14
N VAL A 23 7.76 3.42 11.93
CA VAL A 23 7.76 4.59 11.03
C VAL A 23 7.14 5.81 11.71
N HIS A 24 6.01 5.62 12.37
CA HIS A 24 5.35 6.73 13.08
C HIS A 24 6.11 7.16 14.33
N GLY A 25 6.76 6.23 15.02
CA GLY A 25 7.66 6.52 16.14
C GLY A 25 8.82 7.43 15.70
N LEU A 26 9.44 7.14 14.56
CA LEU A 26 10.50 8.00 14.00
C LEU A 26 9.99 9.43 13.72
N SER A 27 8.76 9.57 13.23
CA SER A 27 8.14 10.88 13.03
C SER A 27 7.93 11.63 14.35
N TYR A 28 7.47 10.95 15.39
CA TYR A 28 7.21 11.54 16.71
C TYR A 28 8.47 12.04 17.41
N VAL A 29 9.61 11.38 17.21
CA VAL A 29 10.90 11.81 17.80
C VAL A 29 11.60 12.91 16.98
N GLY A 30 10.93 13.49 15.99
CA GLY A 30 11.48 14.57 15.16
C GLY A 30 12.64 14.13 14.26
N PHE A 31 12.72 12.83 13.94
CA PHE A 31 13.81 12.29 13.10
C PHE A 31 13.96 13.04 11.76
N TYR A 32 12.86 13.46 11.15
CA TYR A 32 12.88 14.17 9.85
C TYR A 32 13.35 15.62 9.94
N GLU A 33 13.48 16.18 11.15
CA GLU A 33 13.95 17.54 11.41
C GLU A 33 15.44 17.60 11.77
N LEU A 34 16.06 16.43 12.01
CA LEU A 34 17.46 16.33 12.37
C LEU A 34 18.36 16.57 11.15
N SER A 35 19.12 17.67 11.17
CA SER A 35 20.05 18.05 10.08
C SER A 35 21.51 17.75 10.39
N ASN A 36 21.87 17.52 11.66
CA ASN A 36 23.28 17.31 12.05
C ASN A 36 23.71 15.86 11.79
N PRO A 37 24.77 15.62 11.01
CA PRO A 37 25.27 14.28 10.75
C PRO A 37 25.80 13.66 12.04
N SER A 38 25.19 12.53 12.44
CA SER A 38 25.58 11.76 13.61
C SER A 38 25.43 10.28 13.33
N ILE A 39 26.15 9.45 14.10
CA ILE A 39 26.01 7.99 14.00
C ILE A 39 24.58 7.55 14.31
N THR A 40 23.91 8.23 15.24
CA THR A 40 22.51 7.99 15.60
C THR A 40 21.58 8.26 14.42
N LEU A 41 21.79 9.38 13.71
CA LEU A 41 21.01 9.71 12.52
C LEU A 41 21.19 8.66 11.42
N PHE A 42 22.42 8.19 11.20
CA PHE A 42 22.71 7.12 10.24
C PHE A 42 21.98 5.82 10.59
N VAL A 43 22.01 5.39 11.86
CA VAL A 43 21.29 4.19 12.32
C VAL A 43 19.77 4.36 12.14
N CYS A 44 19.22 5.52 12.47
CA CYS A 44 17.81 5.81 12.26
C CYS A 44 17.40 5.77 10.78
N HIS A 45 18.27 6.23 9.86
CA HIS A 45 18.05 6.09 8.42
C HIS A 45 18.03 4.63 7.98
N LEU A 46 18.94 3.79 8.46
CA LEU A 46 18.94 2.35 8.16
C LEU A 46 17.64 1.68 8.65
N ILE A 47 17.22 1.98 9.89
CA ILE A 47 15.96 1.48 10.42
C ILE A 47 14.79 1.94 9.55
N ARG A 48 14.75 3.24 9.17
CA ARG A 48 13.70 3.80 8.32
C ARG A 48 13.58 3.07 6.98
N VAL A 49 14.69 2.76 6.32
CA VAL A 49 14.69 2.03 5.03
C VAL A 49 14.04 0.66 5.18
N ILE A 50 14.26 -0.02 6.31
CA ILE A 50 13.65 -1.33 6.58
C ILE A 50 12.15 -1.18 6.88
N VAL A 51 11.78 -0.27 7.79
CA VAL A 51 10.41 -0.19 8.30
C VAL A 51 9.42 0.44 7.31
N ILE A 52 9.90 1.23 6.33
CA ILE A 52 9.04 1.87 5.32
C ILE A 52 8.33 0.87 4.41
N ILE A 53 8.79 -0.39 4.36
CA ILE A 53 8.13 -1.45 3.58
C ILE A 53 6.80 -1.92 4.19
N CYS A 54 6.36 -1.35 5.31
CA CYS A 54 5.12 -1.71 5.99
C CYS A 54 3.89 -1.64 5.06
N VAL A 55 3.72 -0.54 4.31
CA VAL A 55 2.61 -0.37 3.38
C VAL A 55 2.66 -1.35 2.21
N PRO A 56 3.80 -1.50 1.50
CA PRO A 56 3.99 -2.57 0.53
C PRO A 56 3.62 -3.96 1.04
N LEU A 57 4.03 -4.33 2.26
CA LEU A 57 3.70 -5.64 2.83
C LEU A 57 2.19 -5.85 2.99
N PHE A 58 1.45 -4.85 3.48
CA PHE A 58 -0.02 -4.95 3.58
C PHE A 58 -0.69 -5.08 2.22
N LEU A 59 -0.22 -4.34 1.23
CA LEU A 59 -0.78 -4.35 -0.12
C LEU A 59 -0.50 -5.68 -0.84
N ILE A 60 0.73 -6.19 -0.76
CA ILE A 60 1.12 -7.51 -1.29
C ILE A 60 0.29 -8.60 -0.61
N LEU A 61 0.16 -8.56 0.72
CA LEU A 61 -0.63 -9.54 1.46
C LEU A 61 -2.11 -9.48 1.08
N THR A 62 -2.65 -8.28 0.85
CA THR A 62 -4.02 -8.10 0.37
C THR A 62 -4.20 -8.75 -1.01
N GLY A 63 -3.29 -8.53 -1.94
CA GLY A 63 -3.28 -9.15 -3.25
C GLY A 63 -3.21 -10.67 -3.17
N TYR A 64 -2.27 -11.20 -2.39
CA TYR A 64 -2.09 -12.63 -2.18
C TYR A 64 -3.34 -13.32 -1.60
N LEU A 65 -4.00 -12.71 -0.62
CA LEU A 65 -5.18 -13.27 0.04
C LEU A 65 -6.47 -13.11 -0.75
N SER A 66 -6.49 -12.17 -1.70
CA SER A 66 -7.69 -11.82 -2.47
C SER A 66 -7.70 -12.38 -3.89
N ALA A 67 -6.55 -12.84 -4.41
CA ALA A 67 -6.36 -13.23 -5.80
C ALA A 67 -7.28 -14.35 -6.32
N GLU A 68 -7.69 -15.27 -5.44
CA GLU A 68 -8.53 -16.42 -5.79
C GLU A 68 -10.00 -16.24 -5.36
N LYS A 69 -10.34 -15.06 -4.80
CA LYS A 69 -11.70 -14.79 -4.38
C LYS A 69 -12.49 -14.22 -5.54
N GLU A 70 -13.63 -14.83 -5.79
CA GLU A 70 -14.64 -14.24 -6.66
C GLU A 70 -15.39 -13.15 -5.89
N TYR A 71 -15.31 -11.94 -6.38
CA TYR A 71 -16.04 -10.82 -5.83
C TYR A 71 -17.17 -10.42 -6.79
N ILE A 72 -18.39 -10.63 -6.36
CA ILE A 72 -19.56 -10.10 -7.04
C ILE A 72 -19.79 -8.69 -6.51
N LEU A 73 -19.82 -7.70 -7.40
CA LEU A 73 -20.18 -6.32 -7.05
C LEU A 73 -21.63 -6.29 -6.57
N SER A 74 -21.82 -6.37 -5.27
CA SER A 74 -23.11 -6.40 -4.58
C SER A 74 -23.08 -5.47 -3.37
N PHE A 75 -24.22 -5.14 -2.79
CA PHE A 75 -24.29 -4.40 -1.55
C PHE A 75 -23.48 -5.05 -0.42
N LYS A 76 -23.45 -6.38 -0.37
CA LYS A 76 -22.63 -7.14 0.59
C LYS A 76 -21.13 -6.89 0.41
N TYR A 77 -20.66 -6.68 -0.81
CA TYR A 77 -19.28 -6.32 -1.10
C TYR A 77 -18.96 -4.92 -0.55
N LEU A 78 -19.89 -3.99 -0.68
CA LEU A 78 -19.74 -2.61 -0.22
C LEU A 78 -19.85 -2.45 1.32
N GLU A 79 -20.36 -3.45 2.02
CA GLU A 79 -20.48 -3.41 3.49
C GLU A 79 -19.13 -3.15 4.18
N LYS A 80 -18.05 -3.76 3.68
CA LYS A 80 -16.71 -3.58 4.25
C LYS A 80 -16.17 -2.15 4.07
N PRO A 81 -16.20 -1.53 2.88
CA PRO A 81 -15.86 -0.10 2.71
C PRO A 81 -16.70 0.82 3.60
N PHE A 82 -18.01 0.60 3.67
CA PHE A 82 -18.88 1.42 4.53
C PHE A 82 -18.55 1.29 6.01
N ARG A 83 -18.24 0.09 6.48
CA ARG A 83 -17.77 -0.12 7.87
C ARG A 83 -16.47 0.62 8.14
N LEU A 84 -15.51 0.59 7.20
CA LEU A 84 -14.25 1.32 7.34
C LEU A 84 -14.46 2.83 7.35
N LEU A 85 -15.34 3.36 6.49
CA LEU A 85 -15.72 4.77 6.49
C LEU A 85 -16.39 5.19 7.81
N ALA A 86 -17.28 4.34 8.35
CA ALA A 86 -17.91 4.61 9.65
C ALA A 86 -16.88 4.70 10.78
N ILE A 87 -15.91 3.77 10.83
CA ILE A 87 -14.81 3.81 11.78
C ILE A 87 -13.99 5.09 11.61
N TYR A 88 -13.67 5.47 10.37
CA TYR A 88 -12.95 6.69 10.08
C TYR A 88 -13.69 7.93 10.59
N ILE A 89 -14.99 8.04 10.34
CA ILE A 89 -15.82 9.17 10.80
C ILE A 89 -15.78 9.26 12.33
N VAL A 90 -15.93 8.16 13.04
CA VAL A 90 -15.85 8.13 14.51
C VAL A 90 -14.46 8.58 14.98
N CYS A 91 -13.39 8.07 14.40
CA CYS A 91 -12.03 8.50 14.75
C CYS A 91 -11.80 9.98 14.44
N ALA A 92 -12.27 10.46 13.29
CA ALA A 92 -12.16 11.85 12.88
C ALA A 92 -12.88 12.78 13.86
N LEU A 93 -14.10 12.42 14.29
CA LEU A 93 -14.85 13.19 15.30
C LEU A 93 -14.08 13.28 16.62
N ILE A 94 -13.53 12.17 17.11
CA ILE A 94 -12.74 12.14 18.35
C ILE A 94 -11.48 13.02 18.21
N CYS A 95 -10.75 12.88 17.12
CA CYS A 95 -9.51 13.65 16.86
C CYS A 95 -9.78 15.15 16.69
N SER A 96 -10.99 15.54 16.25
CA SER A 96 -11.36 16.93 15.98
C SER A 96 -11.99 17.66 17.17
N ILE A 97 -12.12 17.02 18.34
CA ILE A 97 -12.65 17.67 19.55
C ILE A 97 -11.95 19.03 19.83
N PRO A 98 -10.60 19.13 19.78
CA PRO A 98 -9.94 20.43 20.02
C PRO A 98 -10.28 21.49 18.98
N GLN A 99 -10.56 21.12 17.72
CA GLN A 99 -10.97 22.04 16.66
C GLN A 99 -12.39 22.56 16.90
N PHE A 100 -13.31 21.68 17.35
CA PHE A 100 -14.67 22.08 17.72
C PHE A 100 -14.69 23.05 18.89
N MET A 101 -13.82 22.85 19.88
CA MET A 101 -13.68 23.78 21.00
C MET A 101 -13.21 25.17 20.57
N ARG A 102 -12.50 25.28 19.43
CA ARG A 102 -12.07 26.56 18.84
C ARG A 102 -13.09 27.15 17.84
N GLY A 103 -14.21 26.46 17.60
CA GLY A 103 -15.22 26.89 16.64
C GLY A 103 -14.88 26.68 15.16
N GLU A 104 -13.90 25.86 14.86
CA GLU A 104 -13.37 25.62 13.49
C GLU A 104 -14.17 24.54 12.74
N ILE A 105 -15.50 24.59 12.76
CA ILE A 105 -16.37 23.53 12.21
C ILE A 105 -16.21 23.36 10.70
N LYS A 106 -16.04 24.46 9.94
CA LYS A 106 -15.87 24.37 8.47
C LYS A 106 -14.61 23.63 8.08
N SER A 107 -13.51 23.87 8.81
CA SER A 107 -12.23 23.20 8.50
C SER A 107 -12.29 21.68 8.77
N PHE A 108 -13.09 21.27 9.76
CA PHE A 108 -13.34 19.85 10.02
C PHE A 108 -14.00 19.13 8.84
N PHE A 109 -15.06 19.71 8.24
CA PHE A 109 -15.72 19.05 7.10
C PHE A 109 -14.79 18.94 5.89
N VAL A 110 -14.00 19.97 5.60
CA VAL A 110 -12.99 19.90 4.53
C VAL A 110 -11.99 18.80 4.82
N ALA A 111 -11.41 18.76 6.02
CA ALA A 111 -10.46 17.75 6.44
C ALA A 111 -11.06 16.33 6.43
N LEU A 112 -12.36 16.19 6.75
CA LEU A 112 -13.06 14.91 6.71
C LEU A 112 -13.12 14.34 5.29
N PHE A 113 -13.53 15.15 4.30
CA PHE A 113 -13.60 14.72 2.90
C PHE A 113 -12.23 14.50 2.27
N GLU A 114 -11.20 15.22 2.73
CA GLU A 114 -9.83 15.05 2.29
C GLU A 114 -9.08 13.89 3.01
N PHE A 115 -9.75 13.17 3.89
CA PHE A 115 -9.13 12.12 4.73
C PHE A 115 -7.96 12.64 5.58
N LYS A 116 -8.05 13.89 6.03
CA LYS A 116 -7.05 14.57 6.89
C LYS A 116 -7.54 14.80 8.32
N ALA A 117 -8.82 14.53 8.61
CA ALA A 117 -9.42 14.77 9.93
C ALA A 117 -8.93 13.79 11.02
N ALA A 118 -8.34 12.66 10.63
CA ALA A 118 -7.69 11.74 11.56
C ALA A 118 -6.26 11.48 11.10
N PRO A 119 -5.30 11.30 12.02
CA PRO A 119 -3.93 10.95 11.68
C PRO A 119 -3.89 9.70 10.80
N TYR A 120 -3.04 9.73 9.76
CA TYR A 120 -2.77 8.58 8.88
C TYR A 120 -3.97 8.07 8.07
N ALA A 121 -5.06 8.82 7.97
CA ALA A 121 -6.26 8.44 7.21
C ALA A 121 -6.03 8.33 5.69
N TRP A 122 -4.94 8.91 5.18
CA TRP A 122 -4.52 8.77 3.78
C TRP A 122 -4.43 7.29 3.32
N TYR A 123 -3.96 6.40 4.21
CA TYR A 123 -3.89 4.97 3.92
C TYR A 123 -5.27 4.37 3.70
N LEU A 124 -6.27 4.82 4.49
CA LEU A 124 -7.64 4.37 4.34
C LEU A 124 -8.24 4.83 3.00
N ALA A 125 -8.02 6.09 2.62
CA ALA A 125 -8.47 6.62 1.32
C ALA A 125 -7.90 5.78 0.16
N MET A 126 -6.58 5.55 0.16
CA MET A 126 -5.88 4.73 -0.80
C MET A 126 -6.43 3.29 -0.83
N TYR A 127 -6.60 2.67 0.36
CA TYR A 127 -7.11 1.30 0.47
C TYR A 127 -8.55 1.17 -0.02
N LEU A 128 -9.43 2.14 0.24
CA LEU A 128 -10.80 2.15 -0.27
C LEU A 128 -10.83 2.19 -1.79
N GLY A 129 -10.03 3.05 -2.42
CA GLY A 129 -9.89 3.10 -3.87
C GLY A 129 -9.42 1.77 -4.45
N LEU A 130 -8.36 1.21 -3.88
CA LEU A 130 -7.85 -0.11 -4.27
C LEU A 130 -8.92 -1.20 -4.09
N TYR A 131 -9.63 -1.20 -2.95
CA TYR A 131 -10.64 -2.22 -2.65
C TYR A 131 -11.75 -2.26 -3.71
N LEU A 132 -12.21 -1.11 -4.16
CA LEU A 132 -13.22 -1.03 -5.23
C LEU A 132 -12.71 -1.58 -6.57
N MET A 133 -11.41 -1.53 -6.81
CA MET A 133 -10.78 -2.07 -8.03
C MET A 133 -10.49 -3.59 -7.96
N ILE A 134 -10.46 -4.20 -6.77
CA ILE A 134 -10.10 -5.63 -6.58
C ILE A 134 -10.89 -6.59 -7.50
N PRO A 135 -12.22 -6.48 -7.68
CA PRO A 135 -12.94 -7.40 -8.54
C PRO A 135 -12.44 -7.38 -9.98
N PHE A 136 -12.21 -6.18 -10.53
CA PHE A 136 -11.69 -5.99 -11.89
C PHE A 136 -10.25 -6.49 -12.04
N LEU A 137 -9.40 -6.21 -11.05
CA LEU A 137 -8.02 -6.70 -11.04
C LEU A 137 -7.97 -8.23 -10.99
N ASN A 138 -8.81 -8.86 -10.18
CA ASN A 138 -8.89 -10.31 -10.09
C ASN A 138 -9.39 -10.94 -11.39
N GLU A 139 -10.41 -10.38 -12.00
CA GLU A 139 -10.94 -10.83 -13.29
C GLU A 139 -9.88 -10.71 -14.39
N PHE A 140 -9.19 -9.57 -14.46
CA PHE A 140 -8.06 -9.37 -15.37
C PHE A 140 -6.97 -10.42 -15.22
N ILE A 141 -6.55 -10.71 -13.97
CA ILE A 141 -5.54 -11.71 -13.68
C ILE A 141 -6.06 -13.12 -13.98
N ALA A 142 -7.35 -13.39 -13.77
CA ALA A 142 -7.95 -14.72 -13.96
C ALA A 142 -8.18 -15.08 -15.44
N SER A 143 -8.21 -14.12 -16.36
CA SER A 143 -8.54 -14.35 -17.77
C SER A 143 -7.59 -15.37 -18.41
N LYS A 144 -8.14 -16.28 -19.24
CA LYS A 144 -7.39 -17.36 -19.91
C LYS A 144 -6.22 -16.86 -20.79
N ASN A 145 -6.36 -15.67 -21.34
CA ASN A 145 -5.31 -15.00 -22.13
C ASN A 145 -4.45 -14.06 -21.26
N GLY A 146 -4.65 -14.06 -19.94
CA GLY A 146 -4.08 -13.08 -19.02
C GLY A 146 -2.62 -13.29 -18.63
N GLY A 147 -2.05 -14.49 -18.83
CA GLY A 147 -0.70 -14.77 -18.34
C GLY A 147 0.35 -13.78 -18.86
N GLY A 148 0.51 -13.68 -20.17
CA GLY A 148 1.45 -12.74 -20.77
C GLY A 148 1.05 -11.28 -20.60
N LYS A 149 -0.24 -10.97 -20.76
CA LYS A 149 -0.77 -9.61 -20.55
C LYS A 149 -0.64 -9.16 -19.10
N SER A 150 -0.87 -10.05 -18.14
CA SER A 150 -0.71 -9.75 -16.71
C SER A 150 0.75 -9.47 -16.35
N ILE A 151 1.70 -10.20 -16.93
CA ILE A 151 3.13 -9.94 -16.75
C ILE A 151 3.50 -8.58 -17.35
N PHE A 152 3.03 -8.26 -18.56
CA PHE A 152 3.29 -6.97 -19.20
C PHE A 152 2.76 -5.80 -18.35
N VAL A 153 1.49 -5.90 -17.89
CA VAL A 153 0.90 -4.87 -17.03
C VAL A 153 1.65 -4.78 -15.69
N LEU A 154 2.08 -5.90 -15.13
CA LEU A 154 2.89 -5.89 -13.91
C LEU A 154 4.22 -5.18 -14.12
N ILE A 155 4.92 -5.47 -15.23
CA ILE A 155 6.18 -4.77 -15.59
C ILE A 155 5.91 -3.27 -15.73
N LEU A 156 4.85 -2.88 -16.43
CA LEU A 156 4.48 -1.47 -16.59
C LEU A 156 4.20 -0.79 -15.24
N LEU A 157 3.41 -1.42 -14.38
CA LEU A 157 3.07 -0.91 -13.04
C LEU A 157 4.29 -0.83 -12.12
N VAL A 158 5.27 -1.72 -12.27
CA VAL A 158 6.55 -1.61 -11.53
C VAL A 158 7.40 -0.49 -12.09
N THR A 159 7.45 -0.35 -13.42
CA THR A 159 8.30 0.64 -14.09
C THR A 159 7.85 2.07 -13.82
N LEU A 160 6.54 2.36 -13.94
CA LEU A 160 6.03 3.73 -13.85
C LEU A 160 6.32 4.41 -12.49
N PRO A 161 5.96 3.84 -11.33
CA PRO A 161 6.30 4.44 -10.04
C PRO A 161 7.82 4.49 -9.80
N THR A 162 8.54 3.42 -10.18
CA THR A 162 9.99 3.33 -9.97
C THR A 162 10.74 4.42 -10.75
N VAL A 163 10.37 4.63 -12.03
CA VAL A 163 10.99 5.67 -12.87
C VAL A 163 10.65 7.06 -12.33
N THR A 164 9.41 7.29 -11.91
CA THR A 164 9.01 8.57 -11.30
C THR A 164 9.84 8.87 -10.05
N ASN A 165 9.96 7.91 -9.14
CA ASN A 165 10.70 8.09 -7.88
C ASN A 165 12.21 8.23 -8.06
N ASN A 166 12.79 7.55 -9.05
CA ASN A 166 14.24 7.54 -9.22
C ASN A 166 14.74 8.58 -10.24
N CYS A 167 13.90 9.03 -11.18
CA CYS A 167 14.30 9.93 -12.25
C CYS A 167 13.79 11.37 -12.06
N ASN A 168 12.85 11.63 -11.15
CA ASN A 168 12.48 12.97 -10.75
C ASN A 168 13.43 13.48 -9.66
N PHE A 169 14.44 14.23 -10.05
CA PHE A 169 15.52 14.71 -9.18
C PHE A 169 15.15 15.98 -8.40
N ASN A 170 13.99 16.02 -7.81
CA ASN A 170 13.52 17.19 -7.05
C ASN A 170 14.36 17.50 -5.80
N SER A 171 15.16 16.52 -5.34
CA SER A 171 15.90 16.59 -4.08
C SER A 171 17.41 16.76 -4.25
N PHE A 172 17.94 16.67 -5.47
CA PHE A 172 19.39 16.77 -5.69
C PHE A 172 19.78 18.20 -6.11
N GLU A 173 20.20 18.99 -5.13
CA GLU A 173 20.66 20.39 -5.36
C GLU A 173 21.79 20.49 -6.38
N TRP A 174 22.66 19.49 -6.45
CA TRP A 174 23.79 19.45 -7.40
C TRP A 174 23.38 19.26 -8.86
N TRP A 175 22.18 18.71 -9.10
CA TRP A 175 21.67 18.48 -10.47
C TRP A 175 20.98 19.72 -11.04
N ASN A 176 20.28 20.46 -10.21
CA ASN A 176 19.39 21.53 -10.65
C ASN A 176 20.02 22.94 -10.66
N GLY A 177 21.22 23.13 -10.14
CA GLY A 177 21.92 24.42 -10.15
C GLY A 177 21.20 25.59 -9.45
N SER A 178 19.89 25.47 -9.19
CA SER A 178 19.08 26.43 -8.43
C SER A 178 17.94 25.70 -7.69
N LYS A 179 17.63 26.16 -6.48
CA LYS A 179 16.59 25.57 -5.58
C LYS A 179 15.16 25.63 -6.14
N GLU A 180 14.90 26.37 -7.22
CA GLU A 180 13.56 26.67 -7.71
C GLU A 180 13.12 25.86 -8.95
N GLN A 181 14.01 25.17 -9.63
CA GLN A 181 13.67 24.35 -10.79
C GLN A 181 13.75 22.86 -10.49
N SER A 182 12.62 22.28 -10.10
CA SER A 182 12.46 20.84 -10.08
C SER A 182 12.34 20.31 -11.51
N SER A 183 13.32 19.57 -11.97
CA SER A 183 13.25 18.88 -13.27
C SER A 183 12.38 17.64 -13.13
N GLN A 184 11.09 17.78 -13.39
CA GLN A 184 10.17 16.65 -13.52
C GLN A 184 10.29 16.05 -14.91
N LEU A 185 11.01 14.94 -15.03
CA LEU A 185 11.09 14.18 -16.28
C LEU A 185 9.83 13.35 -16.53
N PHE A 186 9.20 12.91 -15.45
CA PHE A 186 8.01 12.05 -15.48
C PHE A 186 6.90 12.63 -14.61
N PRO A 187 5.63 12.39 -14.98
CA PRO A 187 4.49 12.87 -14.20
C PRO A 187 4.45 12.26 -12.80
N ASN A 188 4.39 13.09 -11.75
CA ASN A 188 4.38 12.62 -10.35
C ASN A 188 3.20 11.70 -10.02
N TYR A 189 2.04 11.86 -10.69
CA TYR A 189 0.87 11.00 -10.46
C TYR A 189 1.07 9.55 -10.90
N TRP A 190 2.13 9.20 -11.62
CA TRP A 190 2.48 7.80 -11.87
C TRP A 190 2.94 7.07 -10.62
N ASP A 191 3.51 7.80 -9.66
CA ASP A 191 3.86 7.25 -8.36
C ASP A 191 2.64 6.71 -7.61
N GLU A 192 1.49 7.37 -7.75
CA GLU A 192 0.23 6.98 -7.12
C GLU A 192 -0.31 5.60 -7.59
N LEU A 193 0.31 4.97 -8.59
CA LEU A 193 -0.03 3.62 -9.05
C LEU A 193 0.54 2.52 -8.15
N TYR A 194 1.41 2.85 -7.18
CA TYR A 194 2.06 1.84 -6.32
C TYR A 194 1.09 0.91 -5.56
N PRO A 195 -0.13 1.31 -5.16
CA PRO A 195 -1.04 0.38 -4.48
C PRO A 195 -1.52 -0.74 -5.39
N ILE A 196 -1.80 -0.42 -6.66
CA ILE A 196 -2.19 -1.40 -7.67
C ILE A 196 -1.00 -2.31 -7.98
N MET A 197 0.20 -1.74 -8.10
CA MET A 197 1.44 -2.49 -8.33
C MET A 197 1.65 -3.56 -7.26
N TYR A 198 1.66 -3.18 -5.99
CA TYR A 198 1.89 -4.13 -4.89
C TYR A 198 0.77 -5.16 -4.76
N TYR A 199 -0.48 -4.76 -5.00
CA TYR A 199 -1.60 -5.71 -5.07
C TYR A 199 -1.37 -6.76 -6.16
N MET A 200 -1.01 -6.35 -7.37
CA MET A 200 -0.76 -7.22 -8.51
C MET A 200 0.41 -8.18 -8.26
N ILE A 201 1.49 -7.70 -7.62
CA ILE A 201 2.61 -8.56 -7.20
C ILE A 201 2.10 -9.66 -6.26
N GLY A 202 1.34 -9.32 -5.24
CA GLY A 202 0.78 -10.28 -4.30
C GLY A 202 -0.13 -11.31 -4.96
N ALA A 203 -1.01 -10.85 -5.84
CA ALA A 203 -1.91 -11.72 -6.59
C ALA A 203 -1.17 -12.66 -7.56
N PHE A 204 -0.13 -12.18 -8.21
CA PHE A 204 0.73 -12.97 -9.10
C PHE A 204 1.50 -14.05 -8.33
N LEU A 205 2.06 -13.71 -7.16
CA LEU A 205 2.73 -14.68 -6.28
C LEU A 205 1.78 -15.80 -5.88
N LYS A 206 0.54 -15.48 -5.49
CA LYS A 206 -0.46 -16.49 -5.12
C LYS A 206 -0.77 -17.48 -6.25
N ARG A 207 -0.91 -16.99 -7.47
CA ARG A 207 -1.19 -17.82 -8.64
C ARG A 207 -0.02 -18.73 -8.99
N ASN A 208 1.21 -18.23 -8.89
CA ASN A 208 2.39 -19.03 -9.14
C ASN A 208 2.58 -20.12 -8.10
N ASP A 209 2.31 -19.86 -6.82
CA ASP A 209 2.27 -20.88 -5.78
C ASP A 209 1.27 -22.00 -6.10
N ALA A 210 0.07 -21.65 -6.56
CA ALA A 210 -0.94 -22.62 -6.97
C ALA A 210 -0.49 -23.46 -8.17
N MET A 211 0.15 -22.84 -9.15
CA MET A 211 0.74 -23.55 -10.30
C MET A 211 1.89 -24.46 -9.89
N ALA A 212 2.81 -23.98 -9.06
CA ALA A 212 3.94 -24.78 -8.56
C ALA A 212 3.46 -26.01 -7.77
N ASN A 213 2.43 -25.85 -6.95
CA ASN A 213 1.84 -26.98 -6.20
C ASN A 213 1.10 -27.96 -7.10
N LYS A 214 0.44 -27.51 -8.18
CA LYS A 214 -0.15 -28.40 -9.20
C LYS A 214 0.93 -29.22 -9.92
N LEU A 215 2.02 -28.55 -10.35
CA LEU A 215 3.13 -29.22 -11.02
C LEU A 215 3.80 -30.26 -10.12
N LYS A 216 4.03 -29.95 -8.84
CA LYS A 216 4.56 -30.92 -7.86
C LYS A 216 3.66 -32.14 -7.71
N LYS A 217 2.32 -31.97 -7.64
CA LYS A 217 1.37 -33.09 -7.59
C LYS A 217 1.43 -33.95 -8.84
N ILE A 218 1.48 -33.36 -10.03
CA ILE A 218 1.57 -34.10 -11.30
C ILE A 218 2.89 -34.89 -11.37
N THR A 219 4.00 -34.26 -10.96
CA THR A 219 5.32 -34.93 -10.94
C THR A 219 5.36 -36.10 -9.97
N LEU A 220 4.64 -36.01 -8.83
CA LEU A 220 4.51 -37.14 -7.89
C LEU A 220 3.66 -38.30 -8.44
N ILE A 221 2.60 -37.99 -9.19
CA ILE A 221 1.72 -38.99 -9.81
C ILE A 221 2.46 -39.73 -10.96
N ILE A 222 3.35 -39.07 -11.70
CA ILE A 222 4.11 -39.66 -12.80
C ILE A 222 5.27 -40.52 -12.29
N LYS A 223 5.70 -40.33 -11.04
CA LYS A 223 6.79 -41.11 -10.42
C LYS A 223 6.31 -42.41 -9.75
N HIS A 224 5.02 -42.63 -9.64
CA HIS A 224 4.37 -43.86 -9.16
C HIS A 224 3.67 -44.57 -10.33
#